data_0a3d4cb294dd93f2dfd4f41776fe8ef8
#
_entry.id   0a3d4cb294dd93f2dfd4f41776fe8ef8
#
_cell.length_a   1.000
_cell.length_b   1.000
_cell.length_c   1.000
_cell.angle_alpha   90.00
_cell.angle_beta   90.00
_cell.angle_gamma   90.00
#
_symmetry.space_group_name_H-M   'P 1'
#
loop_
_entity.id
_entity.type
_entity.pdbx_description
1 polymer ?
#
loop_
_entity_poly.entity_id
_entity_poly.type
_entity_poly.pdbx_seq_one_letter_code
_entity_poly.pdbx_strand_id
1 'polypeptide(L)'
;MNEIVSDIKSLEIETLKNLKNSKSENTLRAYSSDYKDFSSFCVKNNFCALPTDPKIIALYLTHLSKSSKFSTLKRRIASISVVHKLKGHYIDTKHPLIVENLLGIKRKNGSNQKAKKPILINDLKIIINKIDELKINEMRKLRDKTLILVGFAGGFRRSELVDINYEDVEFVREGVKIFIKKSK
;
A
#
# COMPACT_ATOMS: atom_id res chain seq x y z
N MET A 1 46.30 -5.85 -7.87
CA MET A 1 45.99 -6.83 -6.80
C MET A 1 44.50 -6.78 -6.57
N ASN A 2 43.79 -7.82 -6.97
CA ASN A 2 42.35 -7.89 -6.70
C ASN A 2 42.19 -8.22 -5.22
N GLU A 3 41.72 -7.24 -4.44
CA GLU A 3 41.21 -7.54 -3.10
C GLU A 3 40.00 -8.45 -3.27
N ILE A 4 40.19 -9.71 -2.96
CA ILE A 4 39.11 -10.69 -2.87
C ILE A 4 38.21 -10.19 -1.74
N VAL A 5 36.93 -9.93 -2.07
CA VAL A 5 35.93 -9.51 -1.09
C VAL A 5 35.93 -10.50 0.06
N SER A 6 36.45 -10.09 1.21
CA SER A 6 36.77 -10.95 2.34
C SER A 6 35.55 -11.48 3.09
N ASP A 7 34.32 -11.03 2.77
CA ASP A 7 33.14 -11.47 3.49
C ASP A 7 31.86 -11.54 2.62
N ILE A 8 31.81 -12.59 1.79
CA ILE A 8 30.63 -12.91 0.96
C ILE A 8 29.37 -13.08 1.84
N LYS A 9 29.51 -13.62 3.06
CA LYS A 9 28.38 -13.81 3.97
C LYS A 9 27.77 -12.48 4.42
N SER A 10 28.60 -11.46 4.67
CA SER A 10 28.09 -10.13 5.03
C SER A 10 27.34 -9.49 3.86
N LEU A 11 27.87 -9.63 2.64
CA LEU A 11 27.21 -9.15 1.43
C LEU A 11 25.88 -9.87 1.14
N GLU A 12 25.82 -11.18 1.38
CA GLU A 12 24.57 -11.94 1.27
C GLU A 12 23.52 -11.43 2.26
N ILE A 13 23.91 -11.19 3.53
CA ILE A 13 23.02 -10.64 4.56
C ILE A 13 22.55 -9.25 4.18
N GLU A 14 23.44 -8.40 3.69
CA GLU A 14 23.09 -7.05 3.26
C GLU A 14 22.16 -7.06 2.03
N THR A 15 22.44 -7.93 1.08
CA THR A 15 21.59 -8.16 -0.09
C THR A 15 20.18 -8.57 0.33
N LEU A 16 20.04 -9.50 1.26
CA LEU A 16 18.75 -9.92 1.81
C LEU A 16 18.02 -8.76 2.51
N LYS A 17 18.74 -7.93 3.27
CA LYS A 17 18.18 -6.70 3.88
C LYS A 17 17.69 -5.73 2.81
N ASN A 18 18.48 -5.49 1.76
CA ASN A 18 18.10 -4.60 0.66
C ASN A 18 16.87 -5.11 -0.10
N LEU A 19 16.80 -6.41 -0.36
CA LEU A 19 15.63 -7.05 -0.97
C LEU A 19 14.38 -6.88 -0.09
N LYS A 20 14.51 -7.06 1.21
CA LYS A 20 13.43 -6.84 2.18
C LYS A 20 13.00 -5.38 2.23
N ASN A 21 13.95 -4.44 2.22
CA ASN A 21 13.70 -2.99 2.25
C ASN A 21 13.20 -2.43 0.89
N SER A 22 13.25 -3.21 -0.19
CA SER A 22 12.75 -2.78 -1.50
C SER A 22 11.25 -2.48 -1.53
N LYS A 23 10.52 -2.90 -0.51
CA LYS A 23 9.08 -2.66 -0.37
C LYS A 23 8.75 -2.14 1.04
N SER A 24 7.79 -1.22 1.12
CA SER A 24 7.32 -0.75 2.42
C SER A 24 6.68 -1.88 3.23
N GLU A 25 6.76 -1.81 4.55
CA GLU A 25 6.11 -2.77 5.45
C GLU A 25 4.62 -2.97 5.16
N ASN A 26 3.90 -1.88 4.86
CA ASN A 26 2.49 -1.94 4.50
C ASN A 26 2.26 -2.74 3.21
N THR A 27 3.18 -2.64 2.24
CA THR A 27 3.14 -3.45 1.01
C THR A 27 3.38 -4.92 1.32
N LEU A 28 4.35 -5.23 2.18
CA LEU A 28 4.64 -6.61 2.60
C LEU A 28 3.47 -7.21 3.38
N ARG A 29 2.86 -6.47 4.30
CA ARG A 29 1.64 -6.89 5.03
C ARG A 29 0.48 -7.16 4.08
N ALA A 30 0.26 -6.27 3.11
CA ALA A 30 -0.78 -6.46 2.10
C ALA A 30 -0.52 -7.71 1.25
N TYR A 31 0.71 -7.93 0.80
CA TYR A 31 1.08 -9.11 0.02
C TYR A 31 0.93 -10.41 0.81
N SER A 32 1.33 -10.40 2.08
CA SER A 32 1.13 -11.56 2.97
C SER A 32 -0.35 -11.90 3.14
N SER A 33 -1.19 -10.89 3.39
CA SER A 33 -2.63 -11.06 3.51
C SER A 33 -3.26 -11.57 2.20
N ASP A 34 -2.84 -11.00 1.07
CA ASP A 34 -3.33 -11.39 -0.25
C ASP A 34 -2.98 -12.85 -0.58
N TYR A 35 -1.74 -13.25 -0.25
CA TYR A 35 -1.29 -14.61 -0.49
C TYR A 35 -1.97 -15.63 0.42
N LYS A 36 -2.23 -15.28 1.68
CA LYS A 36 -3.01 -16.13 2.61
C LYS A 36 -4.41 -16.41 2.05
N ASP A 37 -5.07 -15.39 1.51
CA ASP A 37 -6.39 -15.53 0.90
C ASP A 37 -6.35 -16.45 -0.34
N PHE A 38 -5.35 -16.27 -1.22
CA PHE A 38 -5.12 -17.15 -2.36
C PHE A 38 -4.86 -18.60 -1.92
N SER A 39 -3.99 -18.79 -0.94
CA SER A 39 -3.67 -20.10 -0.38
C SER A 39 -4.92 -20.80 0.18
N SER A 40 -5.76 -20.06 0.91
CA SER A 40 -7.03 -20.56 1.42
C SER A 40 -8.00 -20.98 0.31
N PHE A 41 -8.05 -20.21 -0.79
CA PHE A 41 -8.81 -20.59 -1.98
C PHE A 41 -8.28 -21.89 -2.60
N CYS A 42 -6.96 -22.03 -2.74
CA CYS A 42 -6.34 -23.23 -3.28
C CYS A 42 -6.65 -24.47 -2.42
N VAL A 43 -6.46 -24.36 -1.10
CA VAL A 43 -6.75 -25.47 -0.17
C VAL A 43 -8.22 -25.91 -0.27
N LYS A 44 -9.16 -24.97 -0.27
CA LYS A 44 -10.60 -25.26 -0.38
C LYS A 44 -11.00 -25.97 -1.68
N ASN A 45 -10.21 -25.82 -2.73
CA ASN A 45 -10.48 -26.39 -4.05
C ASN A 45 -9.50 -27.51 -4.43
N ASN A 46 -8.69 -28.01 -3.50
CA ASN A 46 -7.67 -29.03 -3.70
C ASN A 46 -6.64 -28.66 -4.77
N PHE A 47 -6.27 -27.38 -4.84
CA PHE A 47 -5.20 -26.89 -5.72
C PHE A 47 -3.91 -26.63 -4.95
N CYS A 48 -2.76 -26.78 -5.65
CA CYS A 48 -1.47 -26.35 -5.12
C CYS A 48 -1.35 -24.83 -5.20
N ALA A 49 -1.02 -24.19 -4.07
CA ALA A 49 -0.83 -22.74 -4.02
C ALA A 49 0.60 -22.30 -4.39
N LEU A 50 1.59 -23.22 -4.27
CA LEU A 50 3.00 -22.93 -4.51
C LEU A 50 3.76 -24.24 -4.85
N PRO A 51 4.25 -24.42 -6.08
CA PRO A 51 3.96 -23.56 -7.25
C PRO A 51 2.51 -23.65 -7.70
N THR A 52 2.04 -22.65 -8.44
CA THR A 52 0.68 -22.66 -9.01
C THR A 52 0.69 -22.37 -10.50
N ASP A 53 -0.38 -22.77 -11.19
CA ASP A 53 -0.56 -22.57 -12.62
C ASP A 53 -1.33 -21.28 -12.93
N PRO A 54 -1.08 -20.65 -14.12
CA PRO A 54 -1.88 -19.50 -14.59
C PRO A 54 -3.40 -19.76 -14.61
N LYS A 55 -3.82 -20.99 -14.88
CA LYS A 55 -5.22 -21.42 -14.85
C LYS A 55 -5.85 -21.24 -13.45
N ILE A 56 -5.14 -21.64 -12.40
CA ILE A 56 -5.62 -21.52 -11.01
C ILE A 56 -5.74 -20.06 -10.60
N ILE A 57 -4.77 -19.22 -11.02
CA ILE A 57 -4.86 -17.78 -10.81
C ILE A 57 -6.08 -17.19 -11.53
N ALA A 58 -6.34 -17.58 -12.78
CA ALA A 58 -7.52 -17.10 -13.51
C ALA A 58 -8.83 -17.49 -12.81
N LEU A 59 -8.94 -18.72 -12.31
CA LEU A 59 -10.10 -19.18 -11.52
C LEU A 59 -10.29 -18.35 -10.24
N TYR A 60 -9.20 -18.11 -9.50
CA TYR A 60 -9.21 -17.28 -8.30
C TYR A 60 -9.65 -15.85 -8.60
N LEU A 61 -9.16 -15.23 -9.67
CA LEU A 61 -9.57 -13.89 -10.09
C LEU A 61 -11.05 -13.83 -10.46
N THR A 62 -11.55 -14.85 -11.14
CA THR A 62 -12.97 -14.98 -11.47
C THR A 62 -13.82 -15.10 -10.22
N HIS A 63 -13.38 -15.88 -9.23
CA HIS A 63 -14.05 -16.00 -7.93
C HIS A 63 -14.10 -14.63 -7.23
N LEU A 64 -12.97 -13.93 -7.12
CA LEU A 64 -12.87 -12.63 -6.47
C LEU A 64 -13.64 -11.50 -7.20
N SER A 65 -13.80 -11.61 -8.52
CA SER A 65 -14.46 -10.58 -9.32
C SER A 65 -15.91 -10.32 -8.94
N LYS A 66 -16.53 -11.25 -8.21
CA LYS A 66 -17.90 -11.14 -7.69
C LYS A 66 -18.03 -10.12 -6.55
N SER A 67 -16.97 -9.89 -5.79
CA SER A 67 -16.99 -9.04 -4.59
C SER A 67 -15.89 -7.98 -4.55
N SER A 68 -14.88 -8.06 -5.41
CA SER A 68 -13.69 -7.22 -5.34
C SER A 68 -13.57 -6.26 -6.52
N LYS A 69 -12.98 -5.08 -6.26
CA LYS A 69 -12.69 -4.08 -7.29
C LYS A 69 -11.57 -4.56 -8.22
N PHE A 70 -11.58 -4.09 -9.46
CA PHE A 70 -10.57 -4.42 -10.47
C PHE A 70 -9.12 -4.12 -10.02
N SER A 71 -8.91 -3.01 -9.31
CA SER A 71 -7.60 -2.65 -8.74
C SER A 71 -7.11 -3.68 -7.70
N THR A 72 -8.02 -4.26 -6.92
CA THR A 72 -7.73 -5.34 -5.98
C THR A 72 -7.25 -6.59 -6.70
N LEU A 73 -7.91 -6.97 -7.80
CA LEU A 73 -7.51 -8.14 -8.60
C LEU A 73 -6.08 -8.00 -9.14
N LYS A 74 -5.72 -6.80 -9.67
CA LYS A 74 -4.36 -6.52 -10.12
C LYS A 74 -3.33 -6.65 -8.99
N ARG A 75 -3.64 -6.12 -7.80
CA ARG A 75 -2.76 -6.23 -6.64
C ARG A 75 -2.58 -7.68 -6.20
N ARG A 76 -3.64 -8.50 -6.23
CA ARG A 76 -3.60 -9.93 -5.89
C ARG A 76 -2.65 -10.71 -6.81
N ILE A 77 -2.67 -10.46 -8.12
CA ILE A 77 -1.73 -11.07 -9.06
C ILE A 77 -0.29 -10.69 -8.71
N ALA A 78 -0.04 -9.40 -8.46
CA ALA A 78 1.29 -8.91 -8.09
C ALA A 78 1.79 -9.58 -6.79
N SER A 79 0.91 -9.74 -5.80
CA SER A 79 1.22 -10.42 -4.52
C SER A 79 1.60 -11.88 -4.73
N ILE A 80 0.81 -12.63 -5.52
CA ILE A 80 1.07 -14.04 -5.85
C ILE A 80 2.42 -14.16 -6.58
N SER A 81 2.66 -13.32 -7.58
CA SER A 81 3.92 -13.32 -8.35
C SER A 81 5.13 -13.05 -7.46
N VAL A 82 5.05 -12.07 -6.55
CA VAL A 82 6.15 -11.73 -5.64
C VAL A 82 6.46 -12.88 -4.70
N VAL A 83 5.45 -13.52 -4.12
CA VAL A 83 5.66 -14.66 -3.21
C VAL A 83 6.30 -15.84 -3.94
N HIS A 84 5.83 -16.17 -5.16
CA HIS A 84 6.44 -17.22 -5.98
C HIS A 84 7.91 -16.91 -6.27
N LYS A 85 8.21 -15.68 -6.71
CA LYS A 85 9.57 -15.24 -7.01
C LYS A 85 10.50 -15.36 -5.81
N LEU A 86 10.02 -14.97 -4.61
CA LEU A 86 10.80 -15.09 -3.36
C LEU A 86 11.04 -16.56 -2.96
N LYS A 87 10.23 -17.49 -3.44
CA LYS A 87 10.34 -18.93 -3.20
C LYS A 87 11.01 -19.68 -4.35
N GLY A 88 11.61 -18.97 -5.31
CA GLY A 88 12.34 -19.56 -6.44
C GLY A 88 11.45 -20.11 -7.56
N HIS A 89 10.15 -19.78 -7.55
CA HIS A 89 9.23 -20.22 -8.60
C HIS A 89 8.91 -19.07 -9.55
N TYR A 90 8.79 -19.38 -10.83
CA TYR A 90 8.36 -18.41 -11.85
C TYR A 90 6.87 -18.57 -12.13
N ILE A 91 6.17 -17.43 -12.21
CA ILE A 91 4.80 -17.36 -12.73
C ILE A 91 4.77 -16.32 -13.86
N ASP A 92 4.28 -16.73 -15.00
CA ASP A 92 3.98 -15.80 -16.09
C ASP A 92 2.64 -15.08 -15.82
N THR A 93 2.72 -13.89 -15.25
CA THR A 93 1.56 -13.04 -15.01
C THR A 93 0.98 -12.41 -16.29
N LYS A 94 1.69 -12.52 -17.42
CA LYS A 94 1.25 -12.08 -18.74
C LYS A 94 0.60 -13.20 -19.55
N HIS A 95 0.50 -14.41 -18.98
CA HIS A 95 -0.14 -15.54 -19.63
C HIS A 95 -1.54 -15.16 -20.12
N PRO A 96 -1.92 -15.54 -21.37
CA PRO A 96 -3.22 -15.16 -21.96
C PRO A 96 -4.43 -15.44 -21.07
N LEU A 97 -4.47 -16.58 -20.38
CA LEU A 97 -5.55 -16.93 -19.46
C LEU A 97 -5.75 -15.89 -18.36
N ILE A 98 -4.69 -15.28 -17.85
CA ILE A 98 -4.76 -14.26 -16.80
C ILE A 98 -5.17 -12.92 -17.41
N VAL A 99 -4.50 -12.52 -18.49
CA VAL A 99 -4.70 -11.20 -19.11
C VAL A 99 -6.09 -11.08 -19.72
N GLU A 100 -6.51 -12.08 -20.49
CA GLU A 100 -7.83 -12.06 -21.15
C GLU A 100 -8.98 -12.18 -20.15
N ASN A 101 -8.81 -13.01 -19.11
CA ASN A 101 -9.77 -13.08 -18.03
C ASN A 101 -9.92 -11.72 -17.30
N LEU A 102 -8.81 -11.04 -17.00
CA LEU A 102 -8.84 -9.70 -16.43
C LEU A 102 -9.55 -8.69 -17.33
N LEU A 103 -9.28 -8.74 -18.65
CA LEU A 103 -9.94 -7.87 -19.63
C LEU A 103 -11.46 -8.14 -19.68
N GLY A 104 -11.84 -9.40 -19.66
CA GLY A 104 -13.25 -9.80 -19.59
C GLY A 104 -13.94 -9.28 -18.32
N ILE A 105 -13.29 -9.45 -17.15
CA ILE A 105 -13.80 -8.93 -15.87
C ILE A 105 -13.90 -7.40 -15.91
N LYS A 106 -12.88 -6.70 -16.47
CA LYS A 106 -12.90 -5.24 -16.61
C LYS A 106 -14.07 -4.75 -17.48
N ARG A 107 -14.33 -5.43 -18.60
CA ARG A 107 -15.46 -5.08 -19.49
C ARG A 107 -16.81 -5.29 -18.81
N LYS A 108 -16.95 -6.39 -18.07
CA LYS A 108 -18.20 -6.75 -17.39
C LYS A 108 -18.49 -5.86 -16.18
N ASN A 109 -17.50 -5.65 -15.30
CA ASN A 109 -17.69 -4.99 -13.99
C ASN A 109 -17.30 -3.50 -14.02
N GLY A 110 -16.67 -3.02 -15.08
CA GLY A 110 -16.06 -1.69 -15.13
C GLY A 110 -14.77 -1.61 -14.31
N SER A 111 -14.08 -0.49 -14.42
CA SER A 111 -12.86 -0.21 -13.64
C SER A 111 -12.87 1.18 -13.04
N ASN A 112 -14.00 1.88 -13.08
CA ASN A 112 -14.10 3.24 -12.61
C ASN A 112 -13.93 3.32 -11.09
N GLN A 113 -12.94 4.09 -10.66
CA GLN A 113 -12.80 4.48 -9.28
C GLN A 113 -13.53 5.79 -9.05
N LYS A 114 -14.52 5.79 -8.15
CA LYS A 114 -15.12 7.06 -7.71
C LYS A 114 -14.05 7.84 -6.95
N ALA A 115 -13.62 8.96 -7.52
CA ALA A 115 -12.73 9.90 -6.83
C ALA A 115 -13.43 10.45 -5.59
N LYS A 116 -12.68 10.66 -4.52
CA LYS A 116 -13.16 11.40 -3.36
C LYS A 116 -13.27 12.88 -3.73
N LYS A 117 -14.31 13.56 -3.23
CA LYS A 117 -14.40 15.02 -3.36
C LYS A 117 -13.26 15.65 -2.57
N PRO A 118 -12.58 16.68 -3.11
CA PRO A 118 -11.60 17.45 -2.34
C PRO A 118 -12.30 18.20 -1.21
N ILE A 119 -11.62 18.39 -0.10
CA ILE A 119 -12.06 19.24 0.99
C ILE A 119 -11.78 20.69 0.54
N LEU A 120 -12.79 21.54 0.55
CA LEU A 120 -12.68 22.96 0.27
C LEU A 120 -12.48 23.77 1.57
N ILE A 121 -12.06 25.02 1.46
CA ILE A 121 -11.83 25.89 2.64
C ILE A 121 -13.08 26.03 3.50
N ASN A 122 -14.26 26.06 2.89
CA ASN A 122 -15.52 26.13 3.65
C ASN A 122 -15.78 24.84 4.43
N ASP A 123 -15.50 23.67 3.84
CA ASP A 123 -15.60 22.39 4.54
C ASP A 123 -14.63 22.33 5.71
N LEU A 124 -13.39 22.85 5.52
CA LEU A 124 -12.38 22.94 6.55
C LEU A 124 -12.86 23.79 7.73
N LYS A 125 -13.42 24.98 7.46
CA LYS A 125 -13.99 25.85 8.52
C LYS A 125 -15.09 25.14 9.31
N ILE A 126 -16.00 24.44 8.61
CA ILE A 126 -17.07 23.68 9.27
C ILE A 126 -16.47 22.58 10.18
N ILE A 127 -15.46 21.87 9.72
CA ILE A 127 -14.81 20.82 10.51
C ILE A 127 -14.17 21.41 11.77
N ILE A 128 -13.43 22.52 11.64
CA ILE A 128 -12.76 23.18 12.78
C ILE A 128 -13.78 23.66 13.82
N ASN A 129 -14.86 24.32 13.38
CA ASN A 129 -15.92 24.77 14.27
C ASN A 129 -16.59 23.59 14.99
N LYS A 130 -16.82 22.48 14.28
CA LYS A 130 -17.39 21.27 14.90
C LYS A 130 -16.48 20.65 15.97
N ILE A 131 -15.16 20.73 15.82
CA ILE A 131 -14.23 20.27 16.85
C ILE A 131 -14.38 21.12 18.12
N ASP A 132 -14.63 22.44 18.01
CA ASP A 132 -14.84 23.31 19.15
C ASP A 132 -16.10 22.96 19.96
N GLU A 133 -17.16 22.51 19.28
CA GLU A 133 -18.42 22.09 19.90
C GLU A 133 -18.31 20.73 20.62
N LEU A 134 -17.27 19.92 20.35
CA LEU A 134 -17.12 18.60 20.98
C LEU A 134 -16.83 18.72 22.47
N LYS A 135 -17.51 17.91 23.28
CA LYS A 135 -17.25 17.77 24.71
C LYS A 135 -16.06 16.87 25.00
N ILE A 136 -14.86 17.28 24.55
CA ILE A 136 -13.59 16.57 24.75
C ILE A 136 -12.57 17.52 25.38
N ASN A 137 -11.47 16.95 25.90
CA ASN A 137 -10.37 17.71 26.48
C ASN A 137 -9.80 18.72 25.47
N GLU A 138 -9.46 19.94 25.93
CA GLU A 138 -8.93 21.03 25.10
C GLU A 138 -7.62 20.62 24.36
N MET A 139 -6.74 19.86 25.00
CA MET A 139 -5.54 19.35 24.34
C MET A 139 -5.86 18.44 23.15
N ARG A 140 -6.94 17.67 23.24
CA ARG A 140 -7.44 16.88 22.09
C ARG A 140 -7.95 17.76 20.96
N LYS A 141 -8.74 18.79 21.31
CA LYS A 141 -9.23 19.75 20.29
C LYS A 141 -8.06 20.41 19.57
N LEU A 142 -7.07 20.88 20.34
CA LEU A 142 -5.87 21.53 19.78
C LEU A 142 -5.11 20.58 18.85
N ARG A 143 -4.85 19.36 19.29
CA ARG A 143 -4.19 18.32 18.48
C ARG A 143 -4.95 18.07 17.17
N ASP A 144 -6.27 17.84 17.27
CA ASP A 144 -7.08 17.46 16.12
C ASP A 144 -7.17 18.62 15.11
N LYS A 145 -7.31 19.87 15.58
CA LYS A 145 -7.24 21.06 14.73
C LYS A 145 -5.87 21.19 14.07
N THR A 146 -4.78 21.04 14.82
CA THR A 146 -3.43 21.14 14.30
C THR A 146 -3.19 20.10 13.19
N LEU A 147 -3.57 18.85 13.42
CA LEU A 147 -3.43 17.79 12.42
C LEU A 147 -4.20 18.09 11.13
N ILE A 148 -5.42 18.62 11.26
CA ILE A 148 -6.26 18.94 10.10
C ILE A 148 -5.71 20.15 9.36
N LEU A 149 -5.34 21.22 10.06
CA LEU A 149 -4.84 22.46 9.46
C LEU A 149 -3.48 22.25 8.77
N VAL A 150 -2.54 21.60 9.45
CA VAL A 150 -1.23 21.30 8.91
C VAL A 150 -1.34 20.31 7.74
N GLY A 151 -2.17 19.26 7.89
CA GLY A 151 -2.41 18.29 6.83
C GLY A 151 -3.05 18.90 5.59
N PHE A 152 -3.97 19.85 5.77
CA PHE A 152 -4.62 20.56 4.66
C PHE A 152 -3.66 21.53 3.97
N ALA A 153 -2.96 22.37 4.75
CA ALA A 153 -2.05 23.38 4.24
C ALA A 153 -0.85 22.77 3.49
N GLY A 154 -0.26 21.70 4.04
CA GLY A 154 0.90 21.05 3.45
C GLY A 154 0.56 19.95 2.43
N GLY A 155 -0.70 19.56 2.30
CA GLY A 155 -1.11 18.45 1.43
C GLY A 155 -0.45 17.11 1.78
N PHE A 156 -0.08 16.93 3.04
CA PHE A 156 0.67 15.77 3.52
C PHE A 156 -0.14 14.48 3.43
N ARG A 157 0.56 13.38 3.10
CA ARG A 157 -0.01 12.05 3.33
C ARG A 157 -0.11 11.79 4.83
N ARG A 158 -1.08 10.97 5.23
CA ARG A 158 -1.26 10.61 6.66
C ARG A 158 0.03 10.10 7.32
N SER A 159 0.83 9.31 6.60
CA SER A 159 2.11 8.79 7.11
C SER A 159 3.16 9.89 7.29
N GLU A 160 3.20 10.86 6.41
CA GLU A 160 4.11 12.01 6.51
C GLU A 160 3.71 12.91 7.68
N LEU A 161 2.40 13.20 7.81
CA LEU A 161 1.87 14.05 8.86
C LEU A 161 2.14 13.50 10.28
N VAL A 162 2.01 12.18 10.50
CA VAL A 162 2.23 11.58 11.83
C VAL A 162 3.70 11.30 12.15
N ASP A 163 4.58 11.44 11.16
CA ASP A 163 6.04 11.26 11.30
C ASP A 163 6.78 12.59 11.58
N ILE A 164 6.04 13.71 11.58
CA ILE A 164 6.59 15.03 11.91
C ILE A 164 6.89 15.08 13.41
N ASN A 165 8.14 15.36 13.77
CA ASN A 165 8.58 15.60 15.13
C ASN A 165 8.76 17.11 15.37
N TYR A 166 8.90 17.52 16.63
CA TYR A 166 9.09 18.91 17.00
C TYR A 166 10.34 19.53 16.34
N GLU A 167 11.43 18.77 16.23
CA GLU A 167 12.69 19.19 15.60
C GLU A 167 12.55 19.40 14.07
N ASP A 168 11.49 18.86 13.46
CA ASP A 168 11.24 19.03 12.03
C ASP A 168 10.43 20.29 11.72
N VAL A 169 10.09 21.09 12.76
CA VAL A 169 9.24 22.29 12.64
C VAL A 169 10.03 23.54 12.99
N GLU A 170 10.10 24.49 12.07
CA GLU A 170 10.72 25.79 12.25
C GLU A 170 9.67 26.89 12.08
N PHE A 171 9.48 27.72 13.12
CA PHE A 171 8.61 28.88 13.03
C PHE A 171 9.41 30.06 12.45
N VAL A 172 8.94 30.62 11.36
CA VAL A 172 9.53 31.76 10.67
C VAL A 172 8.52 32.90 10.55
N ARG A 173 8.98 34.10 10.21
CA ARG A 173 8.12 35.27 10.09
C ARG A 173 6.97 35.08 9.12
N GLU A 174 7.21 34.33 8.03
CA GLU A 174 6.25 34.08 6.95
C GLU A 174 5.33 32.88 7.22
N GLY A 175 5.56 32.13 8.31
CA GLY A 175 4.75 30.95 8.66
C GLY A 175 5.53 29.82 9.34
N VAL A 176 5.28 28.60 8.92
CA VAL A 176 5.90 27.41 9.48
C VAL A 176 6.57 26.59 8.38
N LYS A 177 7.85 26.32 8.54
CA LYS A 177 8.59 25.36 7.70
C LYS A 177 8.55 23.99 8.33
N ILE A 178 8.25 22.96 7.55
CA ILE A 178 8.20 21.57 7.99
C ILE A 178 9.12 20.73 7.10
N PHE A 179 10.09 20.07 7.71
CA PHE A 179 11.04 19.20 7.03
C PHE A 179 10.51 17.76 6.96
N ILE A 180 10.32 17.25 5.74
CA ILE A 180 9.87 15.89 5.51
C ILE A 180 11.08 14.96 5.31
N LYS A 181 11.40 14.14 6.33
CA LYS A 181 12.56 13.23 6.31
C LYS A 181 12.46 12.14 5.23
N LYS A 182 11.24 11.63 4.97
CA LYS A 182 11.00 10.57 3.97
C LYS A 182 9.66 10.83 3.28
N SER A 183 9.70 11.12 1.99
CA SER A 183 8.54 11.08 1.11
C SER A 183 8.60 9.83 0.22
N LYS A 184 7.44 9.27 -0.15
CA LYS A 184 7.38 8.14 -1.10
C LYS A 184 7.46 8.63 -2.53
#